data_8ed5fe251054e92f3f7faef4fec6a40d
#
_entry.id   8ed5fe251054e92f3f7faef4fec6a40d
#
_cell.length_a   1.000
_cell.length_b   1.000
_cell.length_c   1.000
_cell.angle_alpha   90.00
_cell.angle_beta   90.00
_cell.angle_gamma   90.00
#
_symmetry.space_group_name_H-M   'P 1'
#
loop_
_entity.id
_entity.type
_entity.pdbx_description
1 polymer ?
#
loop_
_entity_poly.entity_id
_entity_poly.type
_entity_poly.pdbx_seq_one_letter_code
_entity_poly.pdbx_strand_id
1 'polypeptide(L)'
;MGKVYKGQDWRLDLTSDIDLSSVETTEIQALKPDSTIESYNGEVIDQQNGTVRHDFNPTELDQAGDWIFWIYAKLTNGKEYYGEPYEKHIYNRGE
;
A
#
# COMPACT_ATOMS: atom_id res chain seq x y z
N MET A 1 19.58 -1.03 -1.90
CA MET A 1 18.36 -0.90 -1.12
C MET A 1 18.28 -1.99 -0.10
N GLY A 2 17.86 -1.65 1.08
CA GLY A 2 17.75 -2.60 2.17
C GLY A 2 16.55 -3.51 2.06
N LYS A 3 16.65 -4.64 2.74
CA LYS A 3 15.51 -5.52 2.93
C LYS A 3 14.55 -4.90 3.93
N VAL A 4 13.27 -5.23 3.78
CA VAL A 4 12.24 -4.87 4.75
C VAL A 4 11.93 -6.10 5.59
N TYR A 5 11.89 -5.94 6.89
CA TYR A 5 11.73 -7.05 7.82
C TYR A 5 10.38 -6.99 8.52
N LYS A 6 9.83 -8.17 8.78
CA LYS A 6 8.64 -8.34 9.60
C LYS A 6 8.83 -7.64 10.95
N GLY A 7 7.84 -6.84 11.33
CA GLY A 7 7.86 -6.17 12.62
C GLY A 7 8.67 -4.89 12.67
N GLN A 8 8.98 -4.28 11.52
CA GLN A 8 9.64 -2.97 11.49
C GLN A 8 8.71 -1.87 10.99
N ASP A 9 9.12 -0.63 11.18
CA ASP A 9 8.47 0.51 10.53
C ASP A 9 8.91 0.56 9.07
N TRP A 10 7.97 0.85 8.16
CA TRP A 10 8.28 0.93 6.74
C TRP A 10 7.32 1.89 6.04
N ARG A 11 7.89 2.84 5.31
CA ARG A 11 7.10 3.77 4.50
C ARG A 11 7.00 3.26 3.08
N LEU A 12 5.78 3.15 2.59
CA LEU A 12 5.50 2.74 1.22
C LEU A 12 4.82 3.87 0.47
N ASP A 13 5.41 4.29 -0.64
CA ASP A 13 4.80 5.23 -1.57
C ASP A 13 4.50 4.48 -2.87
N LEU A 14 3.24 4.49 -3.28
CA LEU A 14 2.82 3.91 -4.55
C LEU A 14 2.32 5.03 -5.46
N THR A 15 2.67 4.94 -6.73
CA THR A 15 2.24 5.91 -7.74
C THR A 15 1.41 5.20 -8.79
N SER A 16 0.30 5.81 -9.17
CA SER A 16 -0.58 5.31 -10.22
C SER A 16 -0.86 6.43 -11.20
N ASP A 17 -1.58 6.13 -12.27
CA ASP A 17 -2.08 7.14 -13.20
C ASP A 17 -3.51 7.57 -12.90
N ILE A 18 -4.00 7.25 -11.70
CA ILE A 18 -5.31 7.70 -11.22
C ILE A 18 -5.22 9.18 -10.84
N ASP A 19 -6.16 9.99 -11.34
CA ASP A 19 -6.27 11.39 -10.91
C ASP A 19 -6.94 11.42 -9.53
N LEU A 20 -6.18 11.83 -8.51
CA LEU A 20 -6.64 11.84 -7.12
C LEU A 20 -7.22 13.19 -6.68
N SER A 21 -7.43 14.13 -7.60
CA SER A 21 -7.93 15.46 -7.25
C SER A 21 -9.38 15.44 -6.73
N SER A 22 -10.16 14.45 -7.14
CA SER A 22 -11.56 14.31 -6.72
C SER A 22 -11.78 13.08 -5.87
N VAL A 23 -10.75 12.64 -5.14
CA VAL A 23 -10.83 11.42 -4.34
C VAL A 23 -11.59 11.68 -3.04
N GLU A 24 -12.44 10.72 -2.68
CA GLU A 24 -13.12 10.69 -1.38
C GLU A 24 -12.34 9.87 -0.38
N THR A 25 -11.87 8.70 -0.80
CA THR A 25 -11.15 7.74 0.04
C THR A 25 -9.99 7.16 -0.74
N THR A 26 -8.82 7.09 -0.09
CA THR A 26 -7.68 6.35 -0.62
C THR A 26 -7.17 5.37 0.43
N GLU A 27 -6.79 4.20 -0.05
CA GLU A 27 -6.21 3.15 0.79
C GLU A 27 -5.04 2.53 0.04
N ILE A 28 -4.11 1.96 0.79
CA ILE A 28 -3.20 0.96 0.25
C ILE A 28 -3.73 -0.38 0.75
N GLN A 29 -4.04 -1.25 -0.20
CA GLN A 29 -4.52 -2.60 0.12
C GLN A 29 -3.41 -3.60 -0.17
N ALA A 30 -3.40 -4.69 0.55
CA ALA A 30 -2.36 -5.71 0.41
C ALA A 30 -2.95 -7.10 0.42
N LEU A 31 -2.45 -7.94 -0.49
CA LEU A 31 -2.63 -9.38 -0.42
C LEU A 31 -1.43 -9.94 0.34
N LYS A 32 -1.68 -10.52 1.50
CA LYS A 32 -0.65 -11.01 2.41
C LYS A 32 -0.25 -12.45 2.06
N PRO A 33 0.89 -12.92 2.56
CA PRO A 33 1.33 -14.29 2.27
C PRO A 33 0.33 -15.38 2.64
N ASP A 34 -0.53 -15.14 3.63
CA ASP A 34 -1.57 -16.09 4.03
C ASP A 34 -2.84 -16.00 3.17
N SER A 35 -2.80 -15.23 2.08
CA SER A 35 -3.89 -15.03 1.13
C SER A 35 -5.03 -14.16 1.66
N THR A 36 -4.85 -13.45 2.78
CA THR A 36 -5.82 -12.47 3.24
C THR A 36 -5.54 -11.11 2.63
N ILE A 37 -6.60 -10.29 2.48
CA ILE A 37 -6.48 -8.93 2.00
C ILE A 37 -6.76 -7.97 3.15
N GLU A 38 -5.86 -7.03 3.35
CA GLU A 38 -5.97 -5.99 4.37
C GLU A 38 -5.97 -4.62 3.71
N SER A 39 -6.68 -3.68 4.32
CA SER A 39 -6.72 -2.29 3.89
C SER A 39 -6.02 -1.42 4.92
N TYR A 40 -5.19 -0.49 4.43
CA TYR A 40 -4.47 0.46 5.27
C TYR A 40 -4.78 1.87 4.79
N ASN A 41 -4.75 2.84 5.70
CA ASN A 41 -4.93 4.24 5.34
C ASN A 41 -3.95 4.65 4.25
N GLY A 42 -4.46 5.33 3.21
CA GLY A 42 -3.62 5.89 2.17
C GLY A 42 -3.65 7.41 2.23
N GLU A 43 -2.48 8.03 2.43
CA GLU A 43 -2.34 9.47 2.40
C GLU A 43 -1.96 9.93 1.00
N VAL A 44 -2.72 10.86 0.42
CA VAL A 44 -2.40 11.42 -0.89
C VAL A 44 -1.23 12.38 -0.74
N ILE A 45 -0.08 12.03 -1.35
CA ILE A 45 1.12 12.85 -1.32
C ILE A 45 1.19 13.78 -2.52
N ASP A 46 0.75 13.28 -3.69
CA ASP A 46 0.81 14.03 -4.93
C ASP A 46 -0.45 13.69 -5.74
N GLN A 47 -1.39 14.63 -5.76
CA GLN A 47 -2.67 14.42 -6.46
C GLN A 47 -2.49 14.27 -7.96
N GLN A 48 -1.61 15.06 -8.55
CA GLN A 48 -1.43 15.09 -10.00
C GLN A 48 -0.76 13.81 -10.50
N ASN A 49 0.21 13.30 -9.75
CA ASN A 49 0.94 12.11 -10.15
C ASN A 49 0.35 10.83 -9.57
N GLY A 50 -0.71 10.95 -8.75
CA GLY A 50 -1.39 9.78 -8.20
C GLY A 50 -0.57 9.01 -7.18
N THR A 51 0.18 9.72 -6.33
CA THR A 51 1.03 9.08 -5.32
C THR A 51 0.32 9.02 -3.97
N VAL A 52 0.28 7.82 -3.40
CA VAL A 52 -0.35 7.53 -2.10
C VAL A 52 0.68 6.87 -1.20
N ARG A 53 0.70 7.28 0.06
CA ARG A 53 1.65 6.81 1.07
C ARG A 53 0.95 6.13 2.23
N HIS A 54 1.57 5.09 2.74
CA HIS A 54 1.24 4.54 4.05
C HIS A 54 2.52 4.26 4.83
N ASP A 55 2.53 4.68 6.09
CA ASP A 55 3.62 4.36 7.02
C ASP A 55 3.20 3.13 7.83
N PHE A 56 3.75 1.98 7.47
CA PHE A 56 3.47 0.74 8.18
C PHE A 56 4.16 0.75 9.54
N ASN A 57 3.42 0.36 10.56
CA ASN A 57 3.98 0.18 11.89
C ASN A 57 4.36 -1.30 12.10
N PRO A 58 5.10 -1.62 13.19
CA PRO A 58 5.55 -3.00 13.41
C PRO A 58 4.44 -4.04 13.49
N THR A 59 3.23 -3.67 13.95
CA THR A 59 2.13 -4.63 14.05
C THR A 59 1.45 -4.88 12.71
N GLU A 60 1.58 -3.98 11.76
CA GLU A 60 0.97 -4.14 10.44
C GLU A 60 1.79 -5.06 9.54
N LEU A 61 3.12 -5.01 9.62
CA LEU A 61 4.00 -5.92 8.89
C LEU A 61 4.18 -7.20 9.71
N ASP A 62 3.12 -7.98 9.79
CA ASP A 62 3.02 -9.10 10.73
C ASP A 62 3.32 -10.47 10.11
N GLN A 63 3.70 -10.52 8.85
CA GLN A 63 4.01 -11.78 8.17
C GLN A 63 5.23 -11.61 7.28
N ALA A 64 6.10 -12.62 7.28
CA ALA A 64 7.18 -12.72 6.31
C ALA A 64 6.65 -13.44 5.06
N GLY A 65 7.18 -13.10 3.91
CA GLY A 65 6.80 -13.70 2.64
C GLY A 65 6.53 -12.65 1.58
N ASP A 66 5.90 -13.06 0.51
CA ASP A 66 5.62 -12.16 -0.60
C ASP A 66 4.28 -11.45 -0.39
N TRP A 67 4.36 -10.14 -0.36
CA TRP A 67 3.19 -9.26 -0.27
C TRP A 67 2.97 -8.61 -1.63
N ILE A 68 1.70 -8.35 -1.96
CA ILE A 68 1.32 -7.58 -3.14
C ILE A 68 0.50 -6.39 -2.67
N PHE A 69 0.95 -5.17 -3.02
CA PHE A 69 0.30 -3.92 -2.62
C PHE A 69 -0.28 -3.22 -3.84
N TRP A 70 -1.38 -2.50 -3.65
CA TRP A 70 -1.96 -1.65 -4.69
C TRP A 70 -2.71 -0.49 -4.06
N ILE A 71 -2.93 0.57 -4.84
CA ILE A 71 -3.75 1.70 -4.42
C ILE A 71 -5.22 1.36 -4.69
N TYR A 72 -6.07 1.65 -3.72
CA TYR A 72 -7.51 1.71 -3.90
C TYR A 72 -7.95 3.16 -3.76
N ALA A 73 -8.75 3.67 -4.71
CA ALA A 73 -9.27 5.02 -4.68
C ALA A 73 -10.75 5.03 -4.99
N LYS A 74 -11.52 5.69 -4.14
CA LYS A 74 -12.94 5.95 -4.38
C LYS A 74 -13.12 7.44 -4.60
N LEU A 75 -13.72 7.80 -5.72
CA LEU A 75 -13.94 9.19 -6.08
C LEU A 75 -15.28 9.70 -5.53
N THR A 76 -15.41 11.03 -5.48
CA THR A 76 -16.65 11.66 -4.99
C THR A 76 -17.88 11.33 -5.81
N ASN A 77 -17.70 10.92 -7.08
CA ASN A 77 -18.80 10.48 -7.96
C ASN A 77 -19.17 9.01 -7.73
N GLY A 78 -18.57 8.34 -6.77
CA GLY A 78 -18.84 6.95 -6.43
C GLY A 78 -18.05 5.91 -7.22
N LYS A 79 -17.25 6.32 -8.19
CA LYS A 79 -16.43 5.39 -8.96
C LYS A 79 -15.22 4.94 -8.15
N GLU A 80 -14.84 3.67 -8.34
CA GLU A 80 -13.73 3.05 -7.63
C GLU A 80 -12.67 2.60 -8.63
N TYR A 81 -11.40 2.78 -8.26
CA TYR A 81 -10.26 2.42 -9.10
C TYR A 81 -9.20 1.72 -8.29
N TYR A 82 -8.47 0.83 -8.96
CA TYR A 82 -7.33 0.12 -8.40
C TYR A 82 -6.09 0.43 -9.21
N GLY A 83 -5.00 0.74 -8.52
CA GLY A 83 -3.71 0.92 -9.16
C GLY A 83 -3.06 -0.42 -9.50
N GLU A 84 -1.93 -0.36 -10.19
CA GLU A 84 -1.19 -1.56 -10.55
C GLU A 84 -0.55 -2.20 -9.31
N PRO A 85 -0.42 -3.53 -9.29
CA PRO A 85 0.16 -4.20 -8.14
C PRO A 85 1.68 -3.97 -8.05
N TYR A 86 2.15 -3.89 -6.82
CA TYR A 86 3.57 -3.80 -6.47
C TYR A 86 3.91 -4.95 -5.55
N GLU A 87 4.85 -5.81 -5.97
CA GLU A 87 5.27 -6.96 -5.18
C GLU A 87 6.47 -6.59 -4.32
N LYS A 88 6.45 -7.04 -3.08
CA LYS A 88 7.56 -6.82 -2.13
C LYS A 88 7.70 -8.02 -1.23
N HIS A 89 8.91 -8.55 -1.15
CA HIS A 89 9.21 -9.63 -0.20
C HIS A 89 9.56 -9.03 1.15
N ILE A 90 8.88 -9.49 2.19
CA ILE A 90 9.13 -9.10 3.58
C ILE A 90 9.87 -10.26 4.24
N TYR A 91 11.00 -9.97 4.84
CA TYR A 91 11.91 -10.99 5.38
C TYR A 91 11.66 -11.21 6.87
N ASN A 92 11.96 -12.41 7.35
CA ASN A 92 12.07 -12.63 8.78
C ASN A 92 13.33 -11.94 9.28
N ARG A 93 13.31 -11.48 10.53
CA ARG A 93 14.50 -10.88 11.13
C ARG A 93 15.61 -11.94 11.18
N GLY A 94 16.79 -11.53 10.77
CA GLY A 94 17.93 -12.45 10.69
C GLY A 94 18.19 -13.04 9.32
N GLU A 95 17.31 -12.74 8.36
CA GLU A 95 17.52 -13.21 6.97
C GLU A 95 18.37 -12.24 6.13
#